data_d5bb28988d114b6f115140c1a8f87bf2
#
_entry.id   d5bb28988d114b6f115140c1a8f87bf2
#
_cell.length_a   1.000
_cell.length_b   1.000
_cell.length_c   1.000
_cell.angle_alpha   90.00
_cell.angle_beta   90.00
_cell.angle_gamma   90.00
#
_symmetry.space_group_name_H-M   'P 1'
#
loop_
_entity.id
_entity.type
_entity.pdbx_description
1 polymer ?
#
loop_
_entity_poly.entity_id
_entity_poly.type
_entity_poly.pdbx_seq_one_letter_code
_entity_poly.pdbx_strand_id
1 'polypeptide(L)'
;SLDMNRLHTYKYNEDLFKKVTTLPGATNHGMVMVVDWSGSMYQNLTGTLSQLYNLIWFCRRTQIPFEVYAFSNASQVLSSDEKGYNKKHLESFKAGNLVLDNMKLLNFFSNKMTVDQEMSMMHYLWMVANQYNHYKNEYGYPCSIPSIFNMASTPLNEAIIAMMNIVPKFRKETGVQKVNTIFLTDGASNSNRRVYDYRFDEKENEHYETEEYLGRSGDKVVILSDPKTRKDYEIKSLSRMTDNLLSILKERVVGMNLIGFFIAGSGRSGRIDRQILSWFSNIPSYSDEMAAVLKKTNKEKFYVVNGDITGYDELYLLAGGSSLQVENGGLSDDLAGASKAKLKSAFGKSMKSKITSRQLLNKFVKLVA
;
A
#
# COMPACT_ATOMS: atom_id res chain seq x y z
N SER A 1 5.74 -32.89 1.94
CA SER A 1 6.99 -33.39 2.52
C SER A 1 6.94 -33.28 4.03
N LEU A 2 7.63 -34.19 4.71
CA LEU A 2 7.74 -34.14 6.17
C LEU A 2 8.60 -32.95 6.56
N ASP A 3 8.19 -32.17 7.56
CA ASP A 3 9.02 -31.09 8.10
C ASP A 3 10.11 -31.70 9.04
N MET A 4 11.27 -31.95 8.47
CA MET A 4 12.38 -32.57 9.18
C MET A 4 12.87 -31.75 10.37
N ASN A 5 12.69 -30.42 10.36
CA ASN A 5 13.11 -29.54 11.46
C ASN A 5 12.22 -29.67 12.70
N ARG A 6 11.06 -30.29 12.58
CA ARG A 6 10.10 -30.51 13.67
C ARG A 6 9.97 -31.99 14.08
N LEU A 7 10.79 -32.85 13.53
CA LEU A 7 10.72 -34.29 13.79
C LEU A 7 10.85 -34.62 15.29
N HIS A 8 11.58 -33.82 16.05
CA HIS A 8 11.74 -33.98 17.49
C HIS A 8 10.47 -33.71 18.29
N THR A 9 9.46 -33.04 17.67
CA THR A 9 8.20 -32.72 18.33
C THR A 9 7.05 -33.70 18.01
N TYR A 10 7.39 -34.85 17.36
CA TYR A 10 6.39 -35.79 16.84
C TYR A 10 5.40 -36.35 17.89
N LYS A 11 5.82 -36.41 19.16
CA LYS A 11 4.98 -36.89 20.25
C LYS A 11 3.95 -35.88 20.77
N TYR A 12 4.11 -34.60 20.44
CA TYR A 12 3.32 -33.51 21.00
C TYR A 12 2.67 -32.57 19.97
N ASN A 13 2.93 -32.82 18.70
CA ASN A 13 2.50 -31.88 17.65
C ASN A 13 1.86 -32.62 16.46
N GLU A 14 0.54 -32.59 16.39
CA GLU A 14 -0.22 -33.16 15.26
C GLU A 14 0.04 -32.46 13.92
N ASP A 15 0.68 -31.28 13.93
CA ASP A 15 0.99 -30.50 12.73
C ASP A 15 2.19 -31.05 11.94
N LEU A 16 2.89 -32.04 12.46
CA LEU A 16 4.05 -32.67 11.81
C LEU A 16 3.74 -33.27 10.45
N PHE A 17 2.53 -33.77 10.29
CA PHE A 17 2.03 -34.41 9.07
C PHE A 17 1.24 -33.46 8.15
N LYS A 18 1.12 -32.18 8.52
CA LYS A 18 0.52 -31.20 7.60
C LYS A 18 1.42 -31.05 6.39
N LYS A 19 0.90 -31.40 5.22
CA LYS A 19 1.58 -31.22 3.95
C LYS A 19 1.94 -29.75 3.78
N VAL A 20 3.23 -29.44 3.71
CA VAL A 20 3.68 -28.13 3.22
C VAL A 20 3.27 -28.07 1.75
N THR A 21 2.37 -27.16 1.40
CA THR A 21 1.98 -26.96 0.01
C THR A 21 3.11 -26.19 -0.66
N THR A 22 3.95 -26.88 -1.44
CA THR A 22 4.94 -26.23 -2.31
C THR A 22 4.29 -25.99 -3.66
N LEU A 23 4.15 -24.72 -4.01
CA LEU A 23 3.78 -24.35 -5.38
C LEU A 23 5.05 -24.47 -6.25
N PRO A 24 4.99 -25.17 -7.40
CA PRO A 24 6.12 -25.21 -8.34
C PRO A 24 6.51 -23.76 -8.72
N GLY A 25 7.77 -23.40 -8.50
CA GLY A 25 8.26 -22.04 -8.79
C GLY A 25 7.98 -20.96 -7.72
N ALA A 26 7.25 -21.26 -6.64
CA ALA A 26 6.94 -20.29 -5.58
C ALA A 26 8.20 -19.72 -4.90
N THR A 27 9.27 -20.50 -4.81
CA THR A 27 10.56 -20.06 -4.25
C THR A 27 11.26 -19.00 -5.10
N ASN A 28 10.86 -18.84 -6.37
CA ASN A 28 11.41 -17.82 -7.27
C ASN A 28 10.67 -16.48 -7.18
N HIS A 29 9.60 -16.41 -6.40
CA HIS A 29 8.78 -15.22 -6.22
C HIS A 29 8.94 -14.63 -4.84
N GLY A 30 9.05 -13.29 -4.79
CA GLY A 30 8.97 -12.51 -3.56
C GLY A 30 7.81 -11.52 -3.64
N MET A 31 7.37 -10.99 -2.52
CA MET A 31 6.29 -10.04 -2.44
C MET A 31 6.66 -8.81 -1.59
N VAL A 32 6.48 -7.63 -2.15
CA VAL A 32 6.57 -6.36 -1.43
C VAL A 32 5.22 -5.68 -1.51
N MET A 33 4.59 -5.45 -0.36
CA MET A 33 3.30 -4.79 -0.26
C MET A 33 3.47 -3.40 0.32
N VAL A 34 2.82 -2.41 -0.29
CA VAL A 34 2.88 -1.00 0.09
C VAL A 34 1.45 -0.51 0.31
N VAL A 35 1.11 -0.28 1.56
CA VAL A 35 -0.26 0.00 2.01
C VAL A 35 -0.39 1.48 2.35
N ASP A 36 -1.42 2.09 1.84
CA ASP A 36 -1.80 3.45 2.17
C ASP A 36 -2.29 3.54 3.62
N TRP A 37 -1.65 4.41 4.41
CA TRP A 37 -2.01 4.71 5.78
C TRP A 37 -2.44 6.18 5.91
N SER A 38 -3.26 6.62 4.97
CA SER A 38 -3.81 7.98 4.93
C SER A 38 -5.16 8.09 5.62
N GLY A 39 -5.56 9.35 5.89
CA GLY A 39 -6.81 9.64 6.59
C GLY A 39 -8.06 9.13 5.85
N SER A 40 -8.07 9.08 4.52
CA SER A 40 -9.19 8.58 3.71
C SER A 40 -9.45 7.09 3.93
N MET A 41 -8.40 6.32 4.23
CA MET A 41 -8.47 4.87 4.44
C MET A 41 -9.26 4.45 5.69
N TYR A 42 -9.60 5.36 6.62
CA TYR A 42 -10.16 4.99 7.93
C TYR A 42 -11.38 4.04 7.87
N GLN A 43 -12.26 4.20 6.89
CA GLN A 43 -13.44 3.34 6.72
C GLN A 43 -13.12 1.99 6.07
N ASN A 44 -12.02 1.90 5.34
CA ASN A 44 -11.61 0.72 4.61
C ASN A 44 -10.55 -0.09 5.37
N LEU A 45 -10.00 0.48 6.45
CA LEU A 45 -8.78 -0.02 7.09
C LEU A 45 -8.92 -1.45 7.63
N THR A 46 -10.02 -1.75 8.35
CA THR A 46 -10.26 -3.11 8.89
C THR A 46 -10.41 -4.15 7.78
N GLY A 47 -11.11 -3.81 6.70
CA GLY A 47 -11.26 -4.68 5.54
C GLY A 47 -9.93 -4.88 4.81
N THR A 48 -9.16 -3.81 4.63
CA THR A 48 -7.81 -3.84 4.03
C THR A 48 -6.87 -4.71 4.82
N LEU A 49 -6.80 -4.55 6.15
CA LEU A 49 -5.97 -5.38 7.02
C LEU A 49 -6.39 -6.86 6.97
N SER A 50 -7.69 -7.15 6.90
CA SER A 50 -8.17 -8.53 6.76
C SER A 50 -7.66 -9.18 5.47
N GLN A 51 -7.68 -8.47 4.35
CA GLN A 51 -7.15 -8.93 3.08
C GLN A 51 -5.62 -9.11 3.13
N LEU A 52 -4.93 -8.13 3.73
CA LEU A 52 -3.48 -8.16 3.92
C LEU A 52 -3.04 -9.39 4.74
N TYR A 53 -3.73 -9.68 5.84
CA TYR A 53 -3.43 -10.84 6.68
C TYR A 53 -3.59 -12.16 5.93
N ASN A 54 -4.59 -12.27 5.05
CA ASN A 54 -4.73 -13.43 4.19
C ASN A 54 -3.55 -13.61 3.23
N LEU A 55 -3.04 -12.52 2.66
CA LEU A 55 -1.85 -12.55 1.79
C LEU A 55 -0.59 -12.95 2.58
N ILE A 56 -0.39 -12.40 3.77
CA ILE A 56 0.73 -12.77 4.65
C ILE A 56 0.67 -14.26 4.99
N TRP A 57 -0.51 -14.76 5.38
CA TRP A 57 -0.71 -16.19 5.65
C TRP A 57 -0.43 -17.07 4.44
N PHE A 58 -0.88 -16.64 3.27
CA PHE A 58 -0.56 -17.34 2.03
C PHE A 58 0.94 -17.40 1.81
N CYS A 59 1.65 -16.28 1.93
CA CYS A 59 3.10 -16.23 1.76
C CYS A 59 3.83 -17.12 2.75
N ARG A 60 3.42 -17.11 4.02
CA ARG A 60 3.98 -18.02 5.04
C ARG A 60 3.79 -19.50 4.70
N ARG A 61 2.58 -19.87 4.25
CA ARG A 61 2.26 -21.25 3.88
C ARG A 61 3.01 -21.74 2.65
N THR A 62 3.23 -20.86 1.69
CA THR A 62 3.92 -21.17 0.44
C THR A 62 5.41 -20.86 0.47
N GLN A 63 5.92 -20.37 1.62
CA GLN A 63 7.33 -20.00 1.82
C GLN A 63 7.81 -18.88 0.86
N ILE A 64 6.90 -18.02 0.40
CA ILE A 64 7.23 -16.84 -0.38
C ILE A 64 7.75 -15.75 0.56
N PRO A 65 8.98 -15.25 0.38
CA PRO A 65 9.48 -14.14 1.19
C PRO A 65 8.68 -12.86 0.90
N PHE A 66 8.42 -12.09 1.94
CA PHE A 66 7.62 -10.87 1.83
C PHE A 66 8.06 -9.77 2.78
N GLU A 67 7.75 -8.54 2.39
CA GLU A 67 7.82 -7.33 3.22
C GLU A 67 6.54 -6.53 3.04
N VAL A 68 6.05 -5.92 4.12
CA VAL A 68 4.87 -5.06 4.11
C VAL A 68 5.22 -3.71 4.70
N TYR A 69 5.03 -2.68 3.90
CA TYR A 69 5.25 -1.29 4.29
C TYR A 69 3.92 -0.54 4.30
N ALA A 70 3.78 0.40 5.23
CA ALA A 70 2.70 1.37 5.21
C ALA A 70 3.28 2.77 5.08
N PHE A 71 2.67 3.60 4.24
CA PHE A 71 3.12 4.98 4.01
C PHE A 71 2.07 6.00 4.42
N SER A 72 2.54 7.10 5.00
CA SER A 72 1.74 8.27 5.35
C SER A 72 2.64 9.49 5.46
N ASN A 73 2.05 10.68 5.64
CA ASN A 73 2.83 11.88 5.88
C ASN A 73 3.45 11.87 7.28
N ALA A 74 4.67 12.37 7.41
CA ALA A 74 5.43 12.39 8.67
C ALA A 74 5.24 13.68 9.50
N SER A 75 4.46 14.64 9.03
CA SER A 75 4.35 15.98 9.64
C SER A 75 3.94 15.98 11.12
N GLN A 76 3.27 14.93 11.58
CA GLN A 76 2.83 14.79 12.98
C GLN A 76 3.84 14.05 13.87
N VAL A 77 4.88 13.48 13.29
CA VAL A 77 5.89 12.68 14.00
C VAL A 77 7.17 13.47 14.22
N LEU A 78 7.43 14.45 13.35
CA LEU A 78 8.61 15.28 13.43
C LEU A 78 8.48 16.32 14.56
N SER A 79 9.46 16.37 15.44
CA SER A 79 9.60 17.42 16.46
C SER A 79 9.87 18.79 15.82
N SER A 80 9.71 19.87 16.61
CA SER A 80 10.05 21.23 16.17
C SER A 80 11.52 21.36 15.76
N ASP A 81 12.40 20.61 16.41
CA ASP A 81 13.84 20.59 16.14
C ASP A 81 14.15 19.82 14.85
N GLU A 82 13.39 18.76 14.58
CA GLU A 82 13.48 17.99 13.33
C GLU A 82 12.85 18.73 12.13
N LYS A 83 11.92 19.67 12.37
CA LYS A 83 11.45 20.59 11.33
C LYS A 83 12.56 21.55 10.87
N GLY A 84 13.50 21.89 11.75
CA GLY A 84 14.74 22.59 11.41
C GLY A 84 15.73 21.74 10.58
N TYR A 85 15.60 20.40 10.64
CA TYR A 85 16.37 19.47 9.83
C TYR A 85 16.11 19.63 8.32
N ASN A 86 14.92 20.07 7.94
CA ASN A 86 14.58 20.38 6.54
C ASN A 86 15.49 21.47 5.94
N LYS A 87 15.98 22.41 6.75
CA LYS A 87 16.87 23.49 6.26
C LYS A 87 18.26 22.97 5.87
N LYS A 88 18.80 21.99 6.59
CA LYS A 88 20.08 21.34 6.25
C LYS A 88 19.97 20.36 5.07
N HIS A 89 18.81 19.74 4.87
CA HIS A 89 18.57 18.88 3.72
C HIS A 89 18.42 19.67 2.41
N LEU A 90 17.89 20.90 2.47
CA LEU A 90 17.78 21.78 1.31
C LEU A 90 19.15 22.08 0.70
N GLU A 91 20.21 22.19 1.50
CA GLU A 91 21.59 22.43 1.05
C GLU A 91 22.15 21.29 0.15
N SER A 92 21.51 20.14 0.12
CA SER A 92 21.92 18.98 -0.70
C SER A 92 21.18 18.86 -2.03
N PHE A 93 20.16 19.67 -2.27
CA PHE A 93 19.34 19.60 -3.49
C PHE A 93 19.84 20.62 -4.52
N LYS A 94 19.71 20.22 -5.80
CA LYS A 94 20.06 21.09 -6.94
C LYS A 94 18.77 21.67 -7.54
N ALA A 95 18.88 22.85 -8.12
CA ALA A 95 17.79 23.43 -8.88
C ALA A 95 17.30 22.44 -9.93
N GLY A 96 15.98 22.36 -10.10
CA GLY A 96 15.31 21.39 -10.96
C GLY A 96 15.03 20.04 -10.30
N ASN A 97 15.55 19.74 -9.10
CA ASN A 97 15.20 18.51 -8.41
C ASN A 97 13.75 18.55 -7.93
N LEU A 98 13.08 17.40 -8.05
CA LEU A 98 11.71 17.22 -7.54
C LEU A 98 11.70 17.34 -6.02
N VAL A 99 10.82 18.19 -5.50
CA VAL A 99 10.57 18.31 -4.06
C VAL A 99 9.71 17.13 -3.62
N LEU A 100 10.16 16.41 -2.61
CA LEU A 100 9.43 15.30 -2.01
C LEU A 100 8.78 15.77 -0.71
N ASP A 101 7.57 15.28 -0.43
CA ASP A 101 6.89 15.51 0.84
C ASP A 101 7.51 14.66 1.96
N ASN A 102 7.36 15.14 3.19
CA ASN A 102 7.78 14.38 4.36
C ASN A 102 6.94 13.10 4.47
N MET A 103 7.55 11.96 4.22
CA MET A 103 6.92 10.66 4.29
C MET A 103 7.46 9.86 5.47
N LYS A 104 6.58 9.19 6.19
CA LYS A 104 6.94 8.05 7.05
C LYS A 104 6.62 6.75 6.32
N LEU A 105 7.55 5.83 6.37
CA LEU A 105 7.40 4.48 5.84
C LEU A 105 7.61 3.49 6.98
N LEU A 106 6.53 2.80 7.36
CA LEU A 106 6.51 1.87 8.48
C LEU A 106 6.60 0.44 7.93
N ASN A 107 7.58 -0.33 8.37
CA ASN A 107 7.60 -1.76 8.07
C ASN A 107 6.65 -2.48 9.04
N PHE A 108 5.47 -2.88 8.56
CA PHE A 108 4.47 -3.55 9.38
C PHE A 108 4.77 -5.03 9.55
N PHE A 109 5.19 -5.70 8.48
CA PHE A 109 5.46 -7.14 8.50
C PHE A 109 6.67 -7.48 7.62
N SER A 110 7.40 -8.49 8.06
CA SER A 110 8.54 -9.03 7.33
C SER A 110 8.55 -10.56 7.49
N ASN A 111 9.00 -11.27 6.45
CA ASN A 111 9.22 -12.70 6.55
C ASN A 111 10.28 -13.08 7.61
N LYS A 112 11.07 -12.11 8.10
CA LYS A 112 12.04 -12.25 9.18
C LYS A 112 11.40 -12.29 10.58
N MET A 113 10.14 -11.85 10.72
CA MET A 113 9.40 -11.90 11.98
C MET A 113 9.11 -13.33 12.42
N THR A 114 9.16 -13.56 13.73
CA THR A 114 8.62 -14.78 14.31
C THR A 114 7.08 -14.77 14.24
N VAL A 115 6.48 -15.95 14.34
CA VAL A 115 4.99 -16.07 14.34
C VAL A 115 4.37 -15.24 15.46
N ASP A 116 5.00 -15.21 16.65
CA ASP A 116 4.47 -14.45 17.80
C ASP A 116 4.58 -12.92 17.57
N GLN A 117 5.67 -12.45 16.96
CA GLN A 117 5.82 -11.04 16.57
C GLN A 117 4.77 -10.64 15.54
N GLU A 118 4.59 -11.46 14.51
CA GLU A 118 3.61 -11.24 13.44
C GLU A 118 2.18 -11.20 14.00
N MET A 119 1.81 -12.17 14.83
CA MET A 119 0.50 -12.21 15.48
C MET A 119 0.28 -11.03 16.42
N SER A 120 1.29 -10.59 17.16
CA SER A 120 1.21 -9.43 18.03
C SER A 120 1.00 -8.15 17.22
N MET A 121 1.71 -7.99 16.10
CA MET A 121 1.54 -6.85 15.20
C MET A 121 0.18 -6.85 14.52
N MET A 122 -0.32 -8.01 14.06
CA MET A 122 -1.68 -8.13 13.50
C MET A 122 -2.75 -7.69 14.51
N HIS A 123 -2.66 -8.13 15.75
CA HIS A 123 -3.58 -7.71 16.81
C HIS A 123 -3.51 -6.20 17.06
N TYR A 124 -2.29 -5.68 17.14
CA TYR A 124 -2.10 -4.25 17.40
C TYR A 124 -2.69 -3.38 16.28
N LEU A 125 -2.38 -3.68 15.03
CA LEU A 125 -2.93 -2.94 13.89
C LEU A 125 -4.46 -3.08 13.79
N TRP A 126 -5.00 -4.25 14.14
CA TRP A 126 -6.44 -4.45 14.20
C TRP A 126 -7.11 -3.55 15.24
N MET A 127 -6.50 -3.43 16.44
CA MET A 127 -6.97 -2.51 17.47
C MET A 127 -6.94 -1.06 17.00
N VAL A 128 -5.83 -0.64 16.39
CA VAL A 128 -5.69 0.71 15.83
C VAL A 128 -6.77 0.98 14.77
N ALA A 129 -6.98 0.04 13.85
CA ALA A 129 -7.98 0.19 12.80
C ALA A 129 -9.40 0.30 13.34
N ASN A 130 -9.75 -0.49 14.38
CA ASN A 130 -11.06 -0.39 15.02
C ASN A 130 -11.26 0.94 15.73
N GLN A 131 -10.22 1.50 16.36
CA GLN A 131 -10.32 2.81 16.98
C GLN A 131 -10.62 3.90 15.94
N TYR A 132 -9.98 3.88 14.79
CA TYR A 132 -10.30 4.81 13.71
C TYR A 132 -11.74 4.64 13.18
N ASN A 133 -12.28 3.43 13.12
CA ASN A 133 -13.67 3.19 12.74
C ASN A 133 -14.69 3.72 13.75
N HIS A 134 -14.38 3.67 15.05
CA HIS A 134 -15.25 4.18 16.11
C HIS A 134 -15.21 5.70 16.26
N TYR A 135 -14.24 6.38 15.68
CA TYR A 135 -14.09 7.84 15.76
C TYR A 135 -15.31 8.66 15.29
N LYS A 136 -16.19 8.07 14.49
CA LYS A 136 -17.44 8.74 14.07
C LYS A 136 -18.56 8.68 15.11
N ASN A 137 -18.46 7.86 16.13
CA ASN A 137 -19.50 7.66 17.14
C ASN A 137 -19.07 8.31 18.47
N GLU A 138 -19.10 9.62 18.51
CA GLU A 138 -19.39 10.56 19.60
C GLU A 138 -18.34 10.87 20.68
N TYR A 139 -17.46 10.02 21.17
CA TYR A 139 -16.63 10.42 22.33
C TYR A 139 -15.26 9.77 22.36
N GLY A 140 -14.24 10.51 21.94
CA GLY A 140 -12.85 10.28 22.28
C GLY A 140 -12.28 8.89 22.04
N TYR A 141 -11.05 8.79 21.64
CA TYR A 141 -10.36 7.51 21.53
C TYR A 141 -10.34 6.81 22.90
N PRO A 142 -10.79 5.55 23.03
CA PRO A 142 -10.74 4.82 24.30
C PRO A 142 -9.31 4.56 24.79
N CYS A 143 -8.31 4.69 23.91
CA CYS A 143 -6.89 4.71 24.25
C CYS A 143 -6.11 5.58 23.25
N SER A 144 -4.95 6.12 23.68
CA SER A 144 -4.11 6.91 22.81
C SER A 144 -3.44 6.01 21.75
N ILE A 145 -3.58 6.37 20.48
CA ILE A 145 -2.82 5.76 19.39
C ILE A 145 -1.44 6.45 19.38
N PRO A 146 -0.33 5.70 19.42
CA PRO A 146 0.99 6.29 19.26
C PRO A 146 1.08 7.12 17.97
N SER A 147 1.68 8.30 18.04
CA SER A 147 1.74 9.28 16.94
C SER A 147 2.32 8.72 15.63
N ILE A 148 3.18 7.71 15.74
CA ILE A 148 3.74 7.04 14.56
C ILE A 148 2.67 6.37 13.69
N PHE A 149 1.54 5.95 14.26
CA PHE A 149 0.41 5.34 13.56
C PHE A 149 -0.67 6.35 13.15
N ASN A 150 -0.48 7.63 13.46
CA ASN A 150 -1.42 8.66 13.02
C ASN A 150 -1.53 8.67 11.50
N MET A 151 -2.78 8.67 11.04
CA MET A 151 -3.11 8.76 9.62
C MET A 151 -3.04 10.23 9.18
N ALA A 152 -2.49 10.47 7.99
CA ALA A 152 -2.36 11.81 7.44
C ALA A 152 -2.61 11.82 5.93
N SER A 153 -1.92 12.64 5.16
CA SER A 153 -2.03 12.69 3.70
C SER A 153 -1.38 11.47 3.00
N THR A 154 -1.57 11.39 1.69
CA THR A 154 -1.20 10.24 0.83
C THR A 154 0.05 10.52 0.00
N PRO A 155 1.30 10.39 0.52
CA PRO A 155 2.54 10.59 -0.24
C PRO A 155 2.87 9.34 -1.09
N LEU A 156 1.99 9.00 -2.03
CA LEU A 156 2.14 7.80 -2.88
C LEU A 156 3.36 7.90 -3.80
N ASN A 157 3.64 9.08 -4.36
CA ASN A 157 4.80 9.27 -5.24
C ASN A 157 6.12 9.04 -4.49
N GLU A 158 6.21 9.52 -3.26
CA GLU A 158 7.35 9.31 -2.38
C GLU A 158 7.52 7.83 -2.03
N ALA A 159 6.41 7.12 -1.79
CA ALA A 159 6.43 5.69 -1.56
C ALA A 159 6.93 4.91 -2.80
N ILE A 160 6.51 5.31 -4.01
CA ILE A 160 7.00 4.72 -5.27
C ILE A 160 8.52 4.93 -5.40
N ILE A 161 9.00 6.15 -5.12
CA ILE A 161 10.43 6.48 -5.18
C ILE A 161 11.21 5.64 -4.15
N ALA A 162 10.69 5.47 -2.93
CA ALA A 162 11.31 4.62 -1.92
C ALA A 162 11.45 3.17 -2.39
N MET A 163 10.46 2.64 -3.11
CA MET A 163 10.49 1.28 -3.66
C MET A 163 11.60 1.08 -4.70
N MET A 164 12.05 2.15 -5.36
CA MET A 164 13.19 2.06 -6.30
C MET A 164 14.50 1.59 -5.64
N ASN A 165 14.61 1.72 -4.31
CA ASN A 165 15.74 1.24 -3.52
C ASN A 165 15.39 -0.03 -2.71
N ILE A 166 14.17 -0.09 -2.17
CA ILE A 166 13.74 -1.18 -1.29
C ILE A 166 13.58 -2.49 -2.06
N VAL A 167 12.95 -2.47 -3.24
CA VAL A 167 12.70 -3.69 -4.01
C VAL A 167 13.99 -4.37 -4.48
N PRO A 168 14.99 -3.65 -5.03
CA PRO A 168 16.29 -4.26 -5.36
C PRO A 168 17.02 -4.84 -4.14
N LYS A 169 16.96 -4.13 -2.99
CA LYS A 169 17.54 -4.61 -1.73
C LYS A 169 16.86 -5.90 -1.27
N PHE A 170 15.53 -5.93 -1.25
CA PHE A 170 14.74 -7.10 -0.91
C PHE A 170 15.09 -8.30 -1.81
N ARG A 171 15.15 -8.08 -3.15
CA ARG A 171 15.53 -9.13 -4.10
C ARG A 171 16.92 -9.69 -3.80
N LYS A 172 17.90 -8.82 -3.52
CA LYS A 172 19.27 -9.23 -3.18
C LYS A 172 19.32 -10.04 -1.88
N GLU A 173 18.59 -9.62 -0.86
CA GLU A 173 18.57 -10.28 0.46
C GLU A 173 17.88 -11.64 0.43
N THR A 174 16.81 -11.77 -0.36
CA THR A 174 16.01 -13.00 -0.41
C THR A 174 16.42 -13.96 -1.52
N GLY A 175 17.19 -13.50 -2.51
CA GLY A 175 17.62 -14.29 -3.65
C GLY A 175 16.52 -14.61 -4.67
N VAL A 176 15.32 -14.01 -4.55
CA VAL A 176 14.20 -14.26 -5.46
C VAL A 176 14.46 -13.64 -6.85
N GLN A 177 13.96 -14.31 -7.88
CA GLN A 177 14.11 -13.86 -9.27
C GLN A 177 13.04 -12.83 -9.64
N LYS A 178 11.79 -13.06 -9.24
CA LYS A 178 10.64 -12.18 -9.51
C LYS A 178 10.14 -11.57 -8.21
N VAL A 179 9.86 -10.28 -8.23
CA VAL A 179 9.23 -9.57 -7.12
C VAL A 179 7.89 -9.02 -7.58
N ASN A 180 6.83 -9.38 -6.89
CA ASN A 180 5.52 -8.77 -7.06
C ASN A 180 5.43 -7.59 -6.09
N THR A 181 5.42 -6.37 -6.63
CA THR A 181 5.26 -5.15 -5.84
C THR A 181 3.81 -4.70 -5.93
N ILE A 182 3.14 -4.64 -4.79
CA ILE A 182 1.70 -4.38 -4.70
C ILE A 182 1.49 -3.05 -3.98
N PHE A 183 0.85 -2.09 -4.65
CA PHE A 183 0.36 -0.86 -4.03
C PHE A 183 -1.13 -0.99 -3.74
N LEU A 184 -1.52 -0.60 -2.53
CA LEU A 184 -2.88 -0.65 -2.05
C LEU A 184 -3.24 0.71 -1.46
N THR A 185 -4.11 1.46 -2.16
CA THR A 185 -4.47 2.85 -1.84
C THR A 185 -5.95 3.11 -2.14
N ASP A 186 -6.53 4.12 -1.54
CA ASP A 186 -7.88 4.63 -1.87
C ASP A 186 -7.84 6.04 -2.47
N GLY A 187 -6.66 6.60 -2.71
CA GLY A 187 -6.48 7.96 -3.16
C GLY A 187 -5.39 8.16 -4.20
N ALA A 188 -5.47 9.28 -4.89
CA ALA A 188 -4.37 9.80 -5.68
C ALA A 188 -3.29 10.38 -4.77
N SER A 189 -2.06 10.44 -5.26
CA SER A 189 -0.99 11.10 -4.52
C SER A 189 -1.31 12.57 -4.27
N ASN A 190 -1.19 12.99 -3.01
CA ASN A 190 -1.20 14.40 -2.62
C ASN A 190 0.14 15.08 -2.89
N SER A 191 1.03 14.40 -3.60
CA SER A 191 2.39 14.83 -3.80
C SER A 191 2.49 16.23 -4.33
N ASN A 192 3.46 16.91 -3.79
CA ASN A 192 3.86 18.22 -4.23
C ASN A 192 4.29 18.17 -5.70
N ARG A 193 3.80 19.12 -6.44
CA ARG A 193 4.20 19.38 -7.82
C ARG A 193 5.19 20.54 -7.81
N ARG A 194 6.24 20.40 -7.01
CA ARG A 194 7.23 21.46 -6.77
C ARG A 194 8.61 20.97 -7.15
N VAL A 195 9.44 21.90 -7.60
CA VAL A 195 10.88 21.71 -7.85
C VAL A 195 11.66 22.71 -7.06
N TYR A 196 12.88 22.35 -6.70
CA TYR A 196 13.82 23.29 -6.09
C TYR A 196 14.31 24.27 -7.14
N ASP A 197 14.42 25.54 -6.74
CA ASP A 197 14.92 26.62 -7.57
C ASP A 197 15.80 27.54 -6.74
N TYR A 198 16.62 28.34 -7.40
CA TYR A 198 17.42 29.38 -6.78
C TYR A 198 16.92 30.73 -7.25
N ARG A 199 16.60 31.61 -6.32
CA ARG A 199 16.27 33.00 -6.60
C ARG A 199 17.32 33.91 -6.00
N PHE A 200 17.59 35.00 -6.71
CA PHE A 200 18.48 36.02 -6.23
C PHE A 200 17.66 37.08 -5.48
N ASP A 201 18.06 37.39 -4.25
CA ASP A 201 17.50 38.52 -3.50
C ASP A 201 18.38 39.72 -3.73
N GLU A 202 17.87 40.74 -4.43
CA GLU A 202 18.60 41.97 -4.73
C GLU A 202 18.92 42.81 -3.47
N LYS A 203 18.15 42.67 -2.38
CA LYS A 203 18.34 43.43 -1.15
C LYS A 203 19.47 42.86 -0.30
N GLU A 204 19.52 41.52 -0.22
CA GLU A 204 20.52 40.81 0.56
C GLU A 204 21.76 40.46 -0.28
N ASN A 205 21.69 40.67 -1.60
CA ASN A 205 22.73 40.30 -2.57
C ASN A 205 23.19 38.85 -2.45
N GLU A 206 22.23 37.95 -2.15
CA GLU A 206 22.46 36.55 -1.94
C GLU A 206 21.47 35.69 -2.75
N HIS A 207 21.92 34.47 -3.14
CA HIS A 207 21.01 33.46 -3.68
C HIS A 207 20.38 32.69 -2.54
N TYR A 208 19.06 32.57 -2.56
CA TYR A 208 18.33 31.74 -1.63
C TYR A 208 17.59 30.61 -2.33
N GLU A 209 17.49 29.51 -1.66
CA GLU A 209 16.75 28.34 -2.13
C GLU A 209 15.24 28.57 -1.99
N THR A 210 14.49 28.20 -3.00
CA THR A 210 13.04 28.29 -3.03
C THR A 210 12.44 27.08 -3.70
N GLU A 211 11.13 26.98 -3.63
CA GLU A 211 10.37 25.93 -4.30
C GLU A 211 9.41 26.55 -5.31
N GLU A 212 9.46 26.11 -6.56
CA GLU A 212 8.54 26.53 -7.61
C GLU A 212 7.47 25.48 -7.86
N TYR A 213 6.21 25.89 -7.93
CA TYR A 213 5.10 25.00 -8.29
C TYR A 213 5.11 24.72 -9.79
N LEU A 214 5.19 23.43 -10.14
CA LEU A 214 4.93 22.96 -11.49
C LEU A 214 3.43 23.08 -11.79
N GLY A 215 3.02 23.86 -12.77
CA GLY A 215 1.63 23.81 -13.22
C GLY A 215 0.82 25.10 -13.15
N ARG A 216 1.43 26.21 -12.77
CA ARG A 216 0.81 27.53 -12.96
C ARG A 216 1.20 28.22 -14.27
N SER A 217 2.11 27.63 -15.04
CA SER A 217 2.56 28.17 -16.32
C SER A 217 2.06 27.27 -17.44
N GLY A 218 0.96 27.69 -18.11
CA GLY A 218 0.25 26.91 -19.13
C GLY A 218 1.04 26.48 -20.38
N ASP A 219 2.29 26.93 -20.53
CA ASP A 219 3.08 26.72 -21.73
C ASP A 219 4.43 25.98 -21.46
N LYS A 220 4.69 25.56 -20.25
CA LYS A 220 5.95 24.84 -19.94
C LYS A 220 5.77 23.35 -20.08
N VAL A 221 6.59 22.73 -20.91
CA VAL A 221 6.75 21.27 -20.94
C VAL A 221 7.56 20.86 -19.71
N VAL A 222 7.03 19.96 -18.90
CA VAL A 222 7.72 19.40 -17.74
C VAL A 222 8.32 18.05 -18.14
N ILE A 223 9.63 17.92 -17.96
CA ILE A 223 10.37 16.68 -18.23
C ILE A 223 10.90 16.14 -16.90
N LEU A 224 10.57 14.89 -16.59
CA LEU A 224 11.10 14.16 -15.46
C LEU A 224 12.28 13.31 -15.95
N SER A 225 13.50 13.69 -15.58
CA SER A 225 14.72 12.97 -15.94
C SER A 225 15.11 11.99 -14.83
N ASP A 226 15.34 10.75 -15.20
CA ASP A 226 15.88 9.76 -14.28
C ASP A 226 17.41 9.63 -14.44
N PRO A 227 18.22 10.09 -13.46
CA PRO A 227 19.66 10.07 -13.56
C PRO A 227 20.25 8.65 -13.59
N LYS A 228 19.51 7.64 -13.11
CA LYS A 228 19.99 6.26 -13.05
C LYS A 228 19.81 5.52 -14.37
N THR A 229 18.65 5.65 -15.00
CA THR A 229 18.37 5.05 -16.32
C THR A 229 18.78 5.95 -17.47
N ARG A 230 19.04 7.25 -17.21
CA ARG A 230 19.33 8.31 -18.20
C ARG A 230 18.21 8.49 -19.22
N LYS A 231 16.97 8.29 -18.78
CA LYS A 231 15.77 8.48 -19.59
C LYS A 231 14.99 9.69 -19.12
N ASP A 232 14.36 10.33 -20.09
CA ASP A 232 13.50 11.49 -19.91
C ASP A 232 12.04 11.10 -20.17
N TYR A 233 11.15 11.58 -19.31
CA TYR A 233 9.72 11.34 -19.38
C TYR A 233 8.99 12.66 -19.46
N GLU A 234 8.30 12.89 -20.56
CA GLU A 234 7.45 14.07 -20.71
C GLU A 234 6.19 13.91 -19.84
N ILE A 235 5.99 14.84 -18.92
CA ILE A 235 4.81 14.90 -18.08
C ILE A 235 3.72 15.69 -18.83
N LYS A 236 2.89 14.99 -19.60
CA LYS A 236 1.75 15.59 -20.34
C LYS A 236 0.68 16.19 -19.42
N SER A 237 0.57 15.68 -18.22
CA SER A 237 -0.32 16.19 -17.18
C SER A 237 0.30 15.86 -15.81
N LEU A 238 0.31 16.85 -14.92
CA LEU A 238 0.82 16.66 -13.56
C LEU A 238 -0.02 15.66 -12.74
N SER A 239 -1.27 15.41 -13.13
CA SER A 239 -2.09 14.33 -12.58
C SER A 239 -1.54 12.94 -12.94
N ARG A 240 -0.68 12.82 -13.95
CA ARG A 240 -0.04 11.58 -14.41
C ARG A 240 1.41 11.42 -13.93
N MET A 241 1.88 12.26 -13.03
CA MET A 241 3.22 12.10 -12.47
C MET A 241 3.42 10.73 -11.82
N THR A 242 2.41 10.22 -11.16
CA THR A 242 2.42 8.88 -10.55
C THR A 242 2.68 7.80 -11.60
N ASP A 243 2.04 7.87 -12.77
CA ASP A 243 2.23 6.88 -13.85
C ASP A 243 3.68 6.90 -14.37
N ASN A 244 4.27 8.09 -14.50
CA ASN A 244 5.67 8.22 -14.92
C ASN A 244 6.64 7.65 -13.87
N LEU A 245 6.39 7.91 -12.58
CA LEU A 245 7.20 7.35 -11.50
C LEU A 245 7.09 5.82 -11.42
N LEU A 246 5.90 5.26 -11.66
CA LEU A 246 5.71 3.80 -11.76
C LEU A 246 6.47 3.23 -12.95
N SER A 247 6.49 3.92 -14.09
CA SER A 247 7.26 3.52 -15.27
C SER A 247 8.77 3.52 -14.98
N ILE A 248 9.27 4.56 -14.29
CA ILE A 248 10.66 4.63 -13.85
C ILE A 248 10.98 3.48 -12.88
N LEU A 249 10.10 3.19 -11.93
CA LEU A 249 10.27 2.09 -10.99
C LEU A 249 10.41 0.75 -11.73
N LYS A 250 9.56 0.48 -12.73
CA LYS A 250 9.64 -0.73 -13.57
C LYS A 250 10.94 -0.84 -14.33
N GLU A 251 11.42 0.24 -14.90
CA GLU A 251 12.67 0.26 -15.64
C GLU A 251 13.90 0.07 -14.74
N ARG A 252 13.88 0.68 -13.55
CA ARG A 252 14.97 0.49 -12.56
C ARG A 252 15.02 -0.92 -11.99
N VAL A 253 13.87 -1.61 -11.94
CA VAL A 253 13.73 -2.92 -11.28
C VAL A 253 13.23 -3.95 -12.29
N VAL A 254 14.08 -4.30 -13.25
CA VAL A 254 13.77 -5.29 -14.29
C VAL A 254 13.31 -6.62 -13.67
N GLY A 255 12.24 -7.21 -14.24
CA GLY A 255 11.66 -8.48 -13.74
C GLY A 255 10.78 -8.34 -12.51
N MET A 256 10.36 -7.12 -12.16
CA MET A 256 9.33 -6.86 -11.18
C MET A 256 7.96 -6.85 -11.85
N ASN A 257 6.94 -7.40 -11.20
CA ASN A 257 5.54 -7.19 -11.54
C ASN A 257 4.98 -6.09 -10.62
N LEU A 258 4.36 -5.09 -11.23
CA LEU A 258 3.82 -3.93 -10.53
C LEU A 258 2.30 -3.94 -10.54
N ILE A 259 1.69 -4.14 -9.39
CA ILE A 259 0.25 -4.35 -9.25
C ILE A 259 -0.33 -3.26 -8.37
N GLY A 260 -1.40 -2.64 -8.86
CA GLY A 260 -2.16 -1.65 -8.10
C GLY A 260 -3.52 -2.20 -7.65
N PHE A 261 -3.88 -1.92 -6.42
CA PHE A 261 -5.24 -2.07 -5.92
C PHE A 261 -5.74 -0.72 -5.43
N PHE A 262 -6.73 -0.19 -6.13
CA PHE A 262 -7.39 1.04 -5.75
C PHE A 262 -8.73 0.71 -5.07
N ILE A 263 -8.87 1.09 -3.81
CA ILE A 263 -10.09 0.87 -3.04
C ILE A 263 -11.04 2.00 -3.34
N ALA A 264 -12.05 1.71 -4.15
CA ALA A 264 -13.03 2.68 -4.59
C ALA A 264 -14.24 2.69 -3.67
N GLY A 265 -14.60 3.87 -3.20
CA GLY A 265 -15.75 4.09 -2.33
C GLY A 265 -15.49 3.76 -0.87
N SER A 266 -16.19 4.48 -0.03
CA SER A 266 -16.14 4.36 1.42
C SER A 266 -17.55 4.19 1.99
N GLY A 267 -17.66 3.80 3.25
CA GLY A 267 -18.93 3.65 3.94
C GLY A 267 -19.64 2.32 3.73
N ARG A 268 -20.90 2.22 4.20
CA ARG A 268 -21.65 0.96 4.21
C ARG A 268 -21.92 0.36 2.84
N SER A 269 -22.07 1.19 1.81
CA SER A 269 -22.42 0.68 0.47
C SER A 269 -21.22 0.13 -0.29
N GLY A 270 -20.01 0.65 -0.03
CA GLY A 270 -18.75 0.22 -0.69
C GLY A 270 -18.88 0.13 -2.22
N ARG A 271 -19.66 1.01 -2.84
CA ARG A 271 -19.92 0.95 -4.29
C ARG A 271 -18.89 1.76 -5.03
N ILE A 272 -18.44 1.21 -6.15
CA ILE A 272 -17.68 1.97 -7.15
C ILE A 272 -18.68 2.90 -7.84
N ASP A 273 -18.43 4.20 -7.80
CA ASP A 273 -19.26 5.18 -8.46
C ASP A 273 -18.81 5.42 -9.92
N ARG A 274 -19.67 6.14 -10.65
CA ARG A 274 -19.46 6.47 -12.05
C ARG A 274 -18.23 7.35 -12.26
N GLN A 275 -18.00 8.29 -11.37
CA GLN A 275 -16.89 9.24 -11.47
C GLN A 275 -15.54 8.51 -11.29
N ILE A 276 -15.41 7.68 -10.27
CA ILE A 276 -14.21 6.87 -10.05
C ILE A 276 -13.95 5.95 -11.25
N LEU A 277 -15.00 5.26 -11.74
CA LEU A 277 -14.84 4.37 -12.88
C LEU A 277 -14.40 5.12 -14.14
N SER A 278 -14.89 6.34 -14.36
CA SER A 278 -14.51 7.16 -15.51
C SER A 278 -13.07 7.64 -15.50
N TRP A 279 -12.46 7.79 -14.32
CA TRP A 279 -11.03 8.14 -14.21
C TRP A 279 -10.10 7.03 -14.69
N PHE A 280 -10.55 5.79 -14.55
CA PHE A 280 -9.77 4.58 -14.84
C PHE A 280 -10.26 3.82 -16.08
N SER A 281 -11.23 4.35 -16.80
CA SER A 281 -11.72 3.80 -18.05
C SER A 281 -11.77 4.89 -19.13
N ASN A 282 -11.61 4.49 -20.37
CA ASN A 282 -11.78 5.41 -21.51
C ASN A 282 -13.26 5.51 -21.94
N ILE A 283 -14.19 5.08 -21.09
CA ILE A 283 -15.62 5.05 -21.39
C ILE A 283 -16.23 6.40 -21.04
N PRO A 284 -16.97 7.06 -21.95
CA PRO A 284 -17.65 8.32 -21.67
C PRO A 284 -18.63 8.18 -20.49
N SER A 285 -18.53 9.08 -19.51
CA SER A 285 -19.23 8.98 -18.22
C SER A 285 -20.75 8.82 -18.33
N TYR A 286 -21.37 9.39 -19.38
CA TYR A 286 -22.84 9.39 -19.57
C TYR A 286 -23.31 8.41 -20.65
N SER A 287 -22.49 7.45 -21.08
CA SER A 287 -22.86 6.45 -22.07
C SER A 287 -23.64 5.27 -21.46
N ASP A 288 -24.42 4.58 -22.29
CA ASP A 288 -25.08 3.34 -21.91
C ASP A 288 -24.05 2.23 -21.58
N GLU A 289 -22.89 2.25 -22.25
CA GLU A 289 -21.77 1.37 -21.97
C GLU A 289 -21.28 1.58 -20.53
N MET A 290 -21.08 2.83 -20.08
CA MET A 290 -20.70 3.13 -18.71
C MET A 290 -21.74 2.59 -17.71
N ALA A 291 -23.02 2.72 -17.99
CA ALA A 291 -24.09 2.22 -17.12
C ALA A 291 -24.05 0.69 -17.00
N ALA A 292 -23.82 -0.02 -18.12
CA ALA A 292 -23.70 -1.48 -18.15
C ALA A 292 -22.44 -1.95 -17.37
N VAL A 293 -21.29 -1.33 -17.63
CA VAL A 293 -20.02 -1.64 -16.94
C VAL A 293 -20.15 -1.37 -15.44
N LEU A 294 -20.74 -0.23 -15.05
CA LEU A 294 -20.94 0.11 -13.64
C LEU A 294 -21.83 -0.92 -12.91
N LYS A 295 -22.91 -1.38 -13.56
CA LYS A 295 -23.79 -2.42 -13.02
C LYS A 295 -23.04 -3.73 -12.82
N LYS A 296 -22.22 -4.14 -13.80
CA LYS A 296 -21.39 -5.37 -13.75
C LYS A 296 -20.36 -5.23 -12.62
N THR A 297 -19.61 -4.14 -12.60
CA THR A 297 -18.57 -3.85 -11.60
C THR A 297 -19.11 -3.88 -10.16
N ASN A 298 -20.26 -3.24 -9.92
CA ASN A 298 -20.88 -3.26 -8.60
C ASN A 298 -21.43 -4.63 -8.18
N LYS A 299 -21.77 -5.50 -9.14
CA LYS A 299 -22.13 -6.91 -8.89
C LYS A 299 -20.90 -7.74 -8.56
N GLU A 300 -19.83 -7.58 -9.33
CA GLU A 300 -18.58 -8.33 -9.17
C GLU A 300 -17.69 -7.81 -8.05
N LYS A 301 -17.94 -6.55 -7.58
CA LYS A 301 -17.19 -5.84 -6.56
C LYS A 301 -15.74 -5.49 -6.94
N PHE A 302 -15.39 -5.61 -8.20
CA PHE A 302 -14.12 -5.17 -8.74
C PHE A 302 -14.22 -4.81 -10.22
N TYR A 303 -13.27 -4.03 -10.70
CA TYR A 303 -13.04 -3.72 -12.10
C TYR A 303 -11.55 -3.82 -12.41
N VAL A 304 -11.20 -4.41 -13.55
CA VAL A 304 -9.81 -4.49 -14.01
C VAL A 304 -9.57 -3.35 -14.97
N VAL A 305 -8.62 -2.48 -14.63
CA VAL A 305 -8.22 -1.36 -15.48
C VAL A 305 -7.25 -1.87 -16.54
N ASN A 306 -7.40 -1.40 -17.77
CA ASN A 306 -6.45 -1.73 -18.84
C ASN A 306 -5.07 -1.14 -18.50
N GLY A 307 -4.02 -1.96 -18.52
CA GLY A 307 -2.65 -1.58 -18.18
C GLY A 307 -2.05 -0.46 -19.03
N ASP A 308 -2.54 -0.29 -20.26
CA ASP A 308 -2.07 0.77 -21.16
C ASP A 308 -2.41 2.19 -20.68
N ILE A 309 -3.35 2.30 -19.74
CA ILE A 309 -3.84 3.59 -19.22
C ILE A 309 -3.04 4.05 -17.98
N THR A 310 -2.38 3.13 -17.31
CA THR A 310 -1.68 3.37 -16.04
C THR A 310 -0.25 2.85 -16.08
N GLY A 311 0.59 3.35 -15.18
CA GLY A 311 1.97 2.85 -15.03
C GLY A 311 2.06 1.43 -14.43
N TYR A 312 0.96 0.84 -13.96
CA TYR A 312 0.91 -0.53 -13.42
C TYR A 312 0.91 -1.57 -14.55
N ASP A 313 1.39 -2.78 -14.26
CA ASP A 313 1.18 -3.93 -15.14
C ASP A 313 -0.27 -4.40 -15.05
N GLU A 314 -0.82 -4.38 -13.82
CA GLU A 314 -2.22 -4.64 -13.54
C GLU A 314 -2.74 -3.67 -12.48
N LEU A 315 -3.89 -3.06 -12.73
CA LEU A 315 -4.59 -2.23 -11.76
C LEU A 315 -6.01 -2.73 -11.56
N TYR A 316 -6.40 -2.89 -10.32
CA TYR A 316 -7.72 -3.34 -9.92
C TYR A 316 -8.42 -2.26 -9.10
N LEU A 317 -9.62 -1.88 -9.51
CA LEU A 317 -10.52 -1.13 -8.64
C LEU A 317 -11.30 -2.11 -7.79
N LEU A 318 -11.26 -1.97 -6.48
CA LEU A 318 -11.98 -2.81 -5.54
C LEU A 318 -13.08 -1.98 -4.86
N ALA A 319 -14.25 -2.57 -4.71
CA ALA A 319 -15.30 -1.96 -3.91
C ALA A 319 -14.90 -1.96 -2.44
N GLY A 320 -14.92 -0.77 -1.82
CA GLY A 320 -14.55 -0.55 -0.41
C GLY A 320 -15.63 -0.98 0.60
N GLY A 321 -15.52 -0.50 1.81
CA GLY A 321 -16.48 -0.68 2.89
C GLY A 321 -16.76 -2.15 3.22
N SER A 322 -18.04 -2.53 3.33
CA SER A 322 -18.46 -3.90 3.65
C SER A 322 -18.00 -4.95 2.65
N SER A 323 -17.69 -4.56 1.40
CA SER A 323 -17.23 -5.48 0.37
C SER A 323 -15.80 -5.99 0.60
N LEU A 324 -15.00 -5.24 1.34
CA LEU A 324 -13.65 -5.65 1.77
C LEU A 324 -13.68 -6.48 3.04
N GLN A 325 -14.76 -6.37 3.82
CA GLN A 325 -14.88 -7.14 5.06
C GLN A 325 -15.01 -8.61 4.72
N VAL A 326 -14.19 -9.39 5.37
CA VAL A 326 -14.37 -10.83 5.45
C VAL A 326 -15.64 -11.05 6.26
N GLU A 327 -16.66 -11.72 5.70
CA GLU A 327 -17.84 -12.08 6.50
C GLU A 327 -17.38 -12.80 7.75
N ASN A 328 -17.64 -12.15 8.87
CA ASN A 328 -17.15 -12.58 10.17
C ASN A 328 -17.79 -13.91 10.58
N GLY A 329 -17.05 -14.98 10.53
CA GLY A 329 -17.22 -16.03 11.53
C GLY A 329 -16.72 -15.49 12.88
N GLY A 330 -17.41 -14.47 13.40
CA GLY A 330 -17.44 -14.08 14.80
C GLY A 330 -16.10 -13.74 15.48
N LEU A 331 -15.58 -12.55 15.23
CA LEU A 331 -15.01 -11.78 16.33
C LEU A 331 -16.21 -11.00 16.92
N SER A 332 -16.91 -11.60 17.87
CA SER A 332 -17.99 -10.96 18.61
C SER A 332 -17.42 -9.86 19.51
N ASP A 333 -18.22 -8.84 19.78
CA ASP A 333 -17.93 -7.75 20.74
C ASP A 333 -17.57 -8.24 22.17
N ASP A 334 -17.77 -9.53 22.46
CA ASP A 334 -17.44 -10.23 23.70
C ASP A 334 -15.93 -10.44 23.95
N LEU A 335 -15.06 -9.90 23.12
CA LEU A 335 -13.60 -10.05 23.28
C LEU A 335 -12.95 -8.91 24.08
N ALA A 336 -13.71 -7.89 24.45
CA ALA A 336 -13.23 -6.85 25.37
C ALA A 336 -12.87 -7.48 26.73
N GLY A 337 -11.58 -7.45 27.10
CA GLY A 337 -11.07 -8.07 28.31
C GLY A 337 -10.75 -9.57 28.22
N ALA A 338 -10.85 -10.18 27.05
CA ALA A 338 -10.52 -11.59 26.88
C ALA A 338 -9.01 -11.87 27.03
N SER A 339 -8.68 -13.03 27.57
CA SER A 339 -7.29 -13.46 27.69
C SER A 339 -6.59 -13.56 26.34
N LYS A 340 -5.24 -13.37 26.32
CA LYS A 340 -4.41 -13.49 25.11
C LYS A 340 -4.66 -14.79 24.34
N ALA A 341 -4.90 -15.90 25.07
CA ALA A 341 -5.20 -17.22 24.48
C ALA A 341 -6.57 -17.23 23.78
N LYS A 342 -7.60 -16.62 24.40
CA LYS A 342 -8.97 -16.52 23.85
C LYS A 342 -8.98 -15.61 22.60
N LEU A 343 -8.26 -14.50 22.65
CA LEU A 343 -8.07 -13.60 21.49
C LEU A 343 -7.36 -14.31 20.33
N LYS A 344 -6.26 -15.04 20.62
CA LYS A 344 -5.53 -15.81 19.62
C LYS A 344 -6.40 -16.91 18.99
N SER A 345 -7.22 -17.60 19.80
CA SER A 345 -8.15 -18.62 19.31
C SER A 345 -9.26 -18.04 18.43
N ALA A 346 -9.91 -16.94 18.88
CA ALA A 346 -10.97 -16.27 18.13
C ALA A 346 -10.45 -15.70 16.81
N PHE A 347 -9.27 -15.08 16.83
CA PHE A 347 -8.61 -14.59 15.63
C PHE A 347 -8.25 -15.75 14.68
N GLY A 348 -7.70 -16.85 15.19
CA GLY A 348 -7.40 -18.05 14.39
C GLY A 348 -8.66 -18.68 13.77
N LYS A 349 -9.80 -18.63 14.44
CA LYS A 349 -11.10 -19.06 13.90
C LYS A 349 -11.59 -18.12 12.81
N SER A 350 -11.51 -16.80 13.01
CA SER A 350 -11.86 -15.79 12.04
C SER A 350 -11.03 -15.94 10.74
N MET A 351 -9.73 -16.18 10.88
CA MET A 351 -8.83 -16.42 9.74
C MET A 351 -9.12 -17.74 8.99
N LYS A 352 -9.73 -18.73 9.65
CA LYS A 352 -10.13 -20.03 9.05
C LYS A 352 -11.54 -20.03 8.45
N SER A 353 -12.37 -19.02 8.75
CA SER A 353 -13.73 -18.95 8.22
C SER A 353 -13.76 -18.90 6.69
N LYS A 354 -14.81 -19.44 6.06
CA LYS A 354 -15.02 -19.37 4.60
C LYS A 354 -15.16 -17.90 4.21
N ILE A 355 -14.15 -17.38 3.57
CA ILE A 355 -14.06 -15.98 3.20
C ILE A 355 -14.75 -15.79 1.87
N THR A 356 -15.86 -15.07 1.87
CA THR A 356 -16.61 -14.72 0.65
C THR A 356 -15.86 -13.70 -0.22
N SER A 357 -14.93 -12.94 0.36
CA SER A 357 -14.16 -11.92 -0.36
C SER A 357 -12.65 -12.14 -0.22
N ARG A 358 -12.11 -13.10 -0.99
CA ARG A 358 -10.65 -13.29 -1.15
C ARG A 358 -10.14 -12.60 -2.43
N GLN A 359 -10.67 -11.44 -2.75
CA GLN A 359 -10.41 -10.80 -4.05
C GLN A 359 -8.92 -10.55 -4.28
N LEU A 360 -8.23 -9.96 -3.31
CA LEU A 360 -6.78 -9.75 -3.38
C LEU A 360 -6.02 -11.07 -3.49
N LEU A 361 -6.33 -12.03 -2.63
CA LEU A 361 -5.67 -13.32 -2.62
C LEU A 361 -5.89 -14.10 -3.91
N ASN A 362 -7.13 -14.16 -4.43
CA ASN A 362 -7.44 -14.89 -5.66
C ASN A 362 -6.72 -14.30 -6.88
N LYS A 363 -6.58 -12.97 -6.93
CA LYS A 363 -5.83 -12.31 -8.00
C LYS A 363 -4.34 -12.58 -7.86
N PHE A 364 -3.82 -12.49 -6.64
CA PHE A 364 -2.42 -12.75 -6.36
C PHE A 364 -2.03 -14.21 -6.66
N VAL A 365 -2.83 -15.19 -6.25
CA VAL A 365 -2.57 -16.62 -6.54
C VAL A 365 -2.41 -16.87 -8.04
N LYS A 366 -3.21 -16.20 -8.88
CA LYS A 366 -3.08 -16.29 -10.34
C LYS A 366 -1.77 -15.73 -10.90
N LEU A 367 -1.13 -14.82 -10.19
CA LEU A 367 0.14 -14.21 -10.60
C LEU A 367 1.37 -15.04 -10.21
N VAL A 368 1.22 -15.88 -9.20
CA VAL A 368 2.31 -16.68 -8.61
C VAL A 368 2.21 -18.16 -9.01
N ALA A 369 1.02 -18.64 -9.39
CA ALA A 369 0.77 -19.99 -9.88
C ALA A 369 1.01 -20.09 -11.38
#